data_6896ea9c766cb02707ddc44433b4d9be
#
_entry.id   6896ea9c766cb02707ddc44433b4d9be
#
_cell.length_a   1.000
_cell.length_b   1.000
_cell.length_c   1.000
_cell.angle_alpha   90.00
_cell.angle_beta   90.00
_cell.angle_gamma   90.00
#
_symmetry.space_group_name_H-M   'P 1'
#
loop_
_entity.id
_entity.type
_entity.pdbx_description
1 polymer ?
#
loop_
_entity_poly.entity_id
_entity_poly.type
_entity_poly.pdbx_seq_one_letter_code
_entity_poly.pdbx_strand_id
1 'polypeptide(L)'
;KNAGFYKDIEFYEKEFNGVMPLEILINTKRPKGVLKRSTLKKMNALEDLIIEIPELSKPISVVSLVKYTKQAFYNGNPKYYQLPTAQENGFIMSYAKNTSNNLSLLKNYVDTTGQYARITTFIKNSGIDKMDRIEEALNNEIKKQFDDRYEVSITGKAYLFQKGTNFLIKNLILSLTLAIILISLFMAYMFRSFRMIVISLVPNLLPLLITAGVMGFLGVSIKPSTILVFSIAFGISVDDTIHFLVKYRQELIAN
;
A
#
# COMPACT_ATOMS: atom_id res chain seq x y z
N LYS A 1 -8.36 6.37 -21.29
CA LYS A 1 -9.48 6.87 -20.45
C LYS A 1 -10.87 6.64 -21.08
N ASN A 2 -10.99 6.27 -22.35
CA ASN A 2 -12.27 6.05 -23.02
C ASN A 2 -12.79 4.60 -22.99
N ALA A 3 -12.09 3.67 -22.37
CA ALA A 3 -12.52 2.29 -22.25
C ALA A 3 -13.64 2.17 -21.20
N GLY A 4 -14.65 1.33 -21.46
CA GLY A 4 -15.84 1.17 -20.61
C GLY A 4 -15.48 0.88 -19.15
N PHE A 5 -14.57 -0.06 -18.91
CA PHE A 5 -14.14 -0.43 -17.56
C PHE A 5 -13.50 0.74 -16.77
N TYR A 6 -12.90 1.74 -17.44
CA TYR A 6 -12.33 2.90 -16.78
C TYR A 6 -13.43 3.80 -16.20
N LYS A 7 -14.54 3.95 -16.93
CA LYS A 7 -15.70 4.70 -16.46
C LYS A 7 -16.37 4.01 -15.26
N ASP A 8 -16.37 2.68 -15.26
CA ASP A 8 -16.90 1.90 -14.13
C ASP A 8 -16.04 2.09 -12.88
N ILE A 9 -14.70 2.08 -13.03
CA ILE A 9 -13.78 2.37 -11.92
C ILE A 9 -13.98 3.80 -11.40
N GLU A 10 -14.07 4.79 -12.28
CA GLU A 10 -14.29 6.19 -11.91
C GLU A 10 -15.64 6.39 -11.18
N PHE A 11 -16.69 5.69 -11.62
CA PHE A 11 -17.96 5.63 -10.93
C PHE A 11 -17.81 5.08 -9.51
N TYR A 12 -17.14 3.92 -9.36
CA TYR A 12 -16.91 3.33 -8.04
C TYR A 12 -16.07 4.24 -7.13
N GLU A 13 -15.03 4.86 -7.64
CA GLU A 13 -14.21 5.80 -6.86
C GLU A 13 -15.01 6.99 -6.36
N LYS A 14 -15.93 7.49 -7.19
CA LYS A 14 -16.75 8.65 -6.87
C LYS A 14 -17.87 8.30 -5.87
N GLU A 15 -18.61 7.22 -6.12
CA GLU A 15 -19.80 6.89 -5.34
C GLU A 15 -19.49 6.11 -4.05
N PHE A 16 -18.41 5.28 -4.05
CA PHE A 16 -18.04 4.42 -2.92
C PHE A 16 -16.76 4.86 -2.20
N ASN A 17 -16.21 5.98 -2.58
CA ASN A 17 -15.03 6.60 -1.94
C ASN A 17 -13.76 5.73 -1.97
N GLY A 18 -13.58 4.91 -3.00
CA GLY A 18 -12.39 4.10 -3.23
C GLY A 18 -12.70 2.71 -3.77
N VAL A 19 -11.69 2.08 -4.38
CA VAL A 19 -11.80 0.76 -5.03
C VAL A 19 -10.83 -0.24 -4.41
N MET A 20 -9.69 0.22 -3.89
CA MET A 20 -8.68 -0.67 -3.35
C MET A 20 -8.81 -0.84 -1.84
N PRO A 21 -8.94 -2.08 -1.34
CA PRO A 21 -9.05 -2.32 0.09
C PRO A 21 -7.74 -2.04 0.81
N LEU A 22 -7.87 -1.29 1.90
CA LEU A 22 -6.88 -1.08 2.95
C LEU A 22 -7.41 -1.77 4.20
N GLU A 23 -6.63 -2.64 4.79
CA GLU A 23 -7.03 -3.45 5.93
C GLU A 23 -6.09 -3.24 7.11
N ILE A 24 -6.65 -3.22 8.30
CA ILE A 24 -5.88 -3.19 9.54
C ILE A 24 -6.22 -4.46 10.31
N LEU A 25 -5.22 -5.32 10.49
CA LEU A 25 -5.32 -6.55 11.25
C LEU A 25 -4.92 -6.29 12.69
N ILE A 26 -5.76 -6.70 13.62
CA ILE A 26 -5.56 -6.54 15.07
C ILE A 26 -5.54 -7.91 15.72
N ASN A 27 -4.39 -8.29 16.27
CA ASN A 27 -4.20 -9.49 17.06
C ASN A 27 -4.20 -9.13 18.55
N THR A 28 -5.16 -9.64 19.29
CA THR A 28 -5.29 -9.38 20.73
C THR A 28 -4.41 -10.31 21.58
N LYS A 29 -3.67 -11.23 20.95
CA LYS A 29 -2.84 -12.28 21.57
C LYS A 29 -3.60 -13.15 22.61
N ARG A 30 -4.93 -13.11 22.59
CA ARG A 30 -5.81 -13.83 23.54
C ARG A 30 -7.10 -14.27 22.85
N PRO A 31 -7.52 -15.53 22.99
CA PRO A 31 -8.83 -15.97 22.53
C PRO A 31 -9.95 -15.11 23.11
N LYS A 32 -10.97 -14.83 22.31
CA LYS A 32 -12.11 -13.96 22.64
C LYS A 32 -11.73 -12.53 23.07
N GLY A 33 -10.51 -12.10 22.73
CA GLY A 33 -9.99 -10.78 23.08
C GLY A 33 -10.66 -9.64 22.30
N VAL A 34 -11.09 -9.88 21.07
CA VAL A 34 -11.67 -8.90 20.17
C VAL A 34 -12.96 -8.28 20.72
N LEU A 35 -13.87 -9.11 21.28
CA LEU A 35 -15.17 -8.65 21.77
C LEU A 35 -15.10 -8.01 23.16
N LYS A 36 -13.92 -7.88 23.77
CA LYS A 36 -13.77 -7.13 25.00
C LYS A 36 -14.02 -5.64 24.74
N ARG A 37 -14.77 -5.01 25.63
CA ARG A 37 -15.13 -3.59 25.53
C ARG A 37 -13.91 -2.67 25.39
N SER A 38 -12.81 -2.99 26.08
CA SER A 38 -11.54 -2.25 25.95
C SER A 38 -10.96 -2.31 24.54
N THR A 39 -10.98 -3.48 23.91
CA THR A 39 -10.53 -3.68 22.54
C THR A 39 -11.44 -2.94 21.55
N LEU A 40 -12.76 -3.09 21.69
CA LEU A 40 -13.74 -2.40 20.86
C LEU A 40 -13.60 -0.87 20.94
N LYS A 41 -13.29 -0.31 22.13
CA LYS A 41 -13.03 1.13 22.27
C LYS A 41 -11.78 1.58 21.51
N LYS A 42 -10.68 0.80 21.59
CA LYS A 42 -9.44 1.08 20.88
C LYS A 42 -9.65 1.02 19.35
N MET A 43 -10.38 0.01 18.88
CA MET A 43 -10.76 -0.12 17.48
C MET A 43 -11.65 1.05 17.02
N ASN A 44 -12.60 1.47 17.87
CA ASN A 44 -13.47 2.61 17.56
C ASN A 44 -12.68 3.91 17.37
N ALA A 45 -11.71 4.19 18.25
CA ALA A 45 -10.87 5.38 18.11
C ALA A 45 -10.09 5.37 16.79
N LEU A 46 -9.63 4.19 16.33
CA LEU A 46 -8.99 4.05 15.03
C LEU A 46 -9.98 4.23 13.86
N GLU A 47 -11.21 3.74 13.98
CA GLU A 47 -12.27 3.99 13.00
C GLU A 47 -12.62 5.49 12.92
N ASP A 48 -12.67 6.19 14.03
CA ASP A 48 -12.96 7.62 14.09
C ASP A 48 -11.88 8.42 13.33
N LEU A 49 -10.58 8.07 13.48
CA LEU A 49 -9.50 8.65 12.68
C LEU A 49 -9.66 8.32 11.18
N ILE A 50 -10.00 7.09 10.83
CA ILE A 50 -10.19 6.69 9.42
C ILE A 50 -11.29 7.53 8.76
N ILE A 51 -12.37 7.84 9.48
CA ILE A 51 -13.48 8.68 8.99
C ILE A 51 -13.02 10.13 8.72
N GLU A 52 -12.06 10.64 9.47
CA GLU A 52 -11.51 11.98 9.29
C GLU A 52 -10.58 12.11 8.07
N ILE A 53 -10.10 10.99 7.50
CA ILE A 53 -9.21 10.98 6.34
C ILE A 53 -10.06 10.99 5.05
N PRO A 54 -10.05 12.07 4.24
CA PRO A 54 -10.96 12.22 3.09
C PRO A 54 -10.71 11.21 1.96
N GLU A 55 -9.51 10.65 1.90
CA GLU A 55 -9.10 9.66 0.91
C GLU A 55 -9.60 8.26 1.22
N LEU A 56 -10.11 8.02 2.43
CA LEU A 56 -10.60 6.72 2.88
C LEU A 56 -12.12 6.66 2.90
N SER A 57 -12.67 5.49 2.64
CA SER A 57 -14.08 5.21 2.84
C SER A 57 -14.39 5.00 4.32
N LYS A 58 -15.68 5.04 4.68
CA LYS A 58 -16.10 4.64 6.03
C LYS A 58 -15.61 3.22 6.32
N PRO A 59 -14.95 3.00 7.48
CA PRO A 59 -14.46 1.69 7.85
C PRO A 59 -15.60 0.74 8.20
N ILE A 60 -15.38 -0.54 7.95
CA ILE A 60 -16.28 -1.62 8.33
C ILE A 60 -15.49 -2.62 9.17
N SER A 61 -16.00 -2.94 10.36
CA SER A 61 -15.40 -3.90 11.27
C SER A 61 -16.44 -4.51 12.22
N VAL A 62 -15.96 -5.31 13.16
CA VAL A 62 -16.81 -5.80 14.26
C VAL A 62 -17.39 -4.65 15.12
N VAL A 63 -16.72 -3.51 15.21
CA VAL A 63 -17.22 -2.32 15.93
C VAL A 63 -18.50 -1.81 15.28
N SER A 64 -18.51 -1.69 13.96
CA SER A 64 -19.69 -1.30 13.18
C SER A 64 -20.86 -2.24 13.42
N LEU A 65 -20.60 -3.56 13.46
CA LEU A 65 -21.62 -4.56 13.75
C LEU A 65 -22.17 -4.44 15.17
N VAL A 66 -21.30 -4.19 16.15
CA VAL A 66 -21.73 -4.00 17.55
C VAL A 66 -22.58 -2.73 17.72
N LYS A 67 -22.17 -1.63 17.05
CA LYS A 67 -22.97 -0.39 17.00
C LYS A 67 -24.35 -0.63 16.38
N TYR A 68 -24.38 -1.34 15.25
CA TYR A 68 -25.61 -1.72 14.57
C TYR A 68 -26.52 -2.59 15.45
N THR A 69 -25.94 -3.57 16.14
CA THR A 69 -26.70 -4.45 17.06
C THR A 69 -27.37 -3.64 18.19
N LYS A 70 -26.65 -2.67 18.76
CA LYS A 70 -27.20 -1.79 19.76
C LYS A 70 -28.33 -0.94 19.19
N GLN A 71 -28.14 -0.36 18.01
CA GLN A 71 -29.18 0.42 17.33
C GLN A 71 -30.43 -0.43 17.05
N ALA A 72 -30.26 -1.65 16.56
CA ALA A 72 -31.36 -2.58 16.30
C ALA A 72 -32.11 -2.95 17.59
N PHE A 73 -31.39 -3.19 18.69
CA PHE A 73 -31.99 -3.45 20.00
C PHE A 73 -32.91 -2.30 20.48
N TYR A 74 -32.53 -1.05 20.16
CA TYR A 74 -33.33 0.14 20.44
C TYR A 74 -34.19 0.59 19.25
N ASN A 75 -34.84 -0.36 18.59
CA ASN A 75 -35.81 -0.13 17.49
C ASN A 75 -35.27 0.69 16.30
N GLY A 76 -33.98 0.55 15.99
CA GLY A 76 -33.37 1.21 14.83
C GLY A 76 -33.07 2.70 15.00
N ASN A 77 -33.23 3.28 16.19
CA ASN A 77 -33.03 4.69 16.43
C ASN A 77 -31.54 5.08 16.23
N PRO A 78 -31.22 6.02 15.31
CA PRO A 78 -29.82 6.41 14.99
C PRO A 78 -29.03 6.93 16.19
N LYS A 79 -29.66 7.47 17.23
CA LYS A 79 -28.98 7.92 18.46
C LYS A 79 -28.23 6.80 19.17
N TYR A 80 -28.63 5.54 18.97
CA TYR A 80 -28.02 4.37 19.58
C TYR A 80 -26.96 3.70 18.71
N TYR A 81 -26.59 4.28 17.56
CA TYR A 81 -25.46 3.82 16.76
C TYR A 81 -24.13 4.21 17.43
N GLN A 82 -23.84 3.54 18.54
CA GLN A 82 -22.65 3.74 19.36
C GLN A 82 -22.30 2.47 20.13
N LEU A 83 -21.08 2.37 20.63
CA LEU A 83 -20.68 1.22 21.46
C LEU A 83 -21.56 1.10 22.71
N PRO A 84 -21.85 -0.14 23.16
CA PRO A 84 -22.58 -0.37 24.41
C PRO A 84 -21.82 0.18 25.62
N THR A 85 -22.56 0.68 26.60
CA THR A 85 -22.02 0.97 27.94
C THR A 85 -21.61 -0.32 28.65
N ALA A 86 -20.97 -0.21 29.81
CA ALA A 86 -20.60 -1.40 30.59
C ALA A 86 -21.83 -2.22 31.03
N GLN A 87 -22.91 -1.53 31.38
CA GLN A 87 -24.17 -2.14 31.81
C GLN A 87 -24.93 -2.78 30.65
N GLU A 88 -24.91 -2.16 29.47
CA GLU A 88 -25.59 -2.66 28.26
C GLU A 88 -24.89 -3.84 27.60
N ASN A 89 -23.57 -3.96 27.79
CA ASN A 89 -22.75 -4.90 27.01
C ASN A 89 -23.22 -6.36 27.10
N GLY A 90 -23.65 -6.79 28.28
CA GLY A 90 -24.12 -8.16 28.51
C GLY A 90 -25.37 -8.50 27.69
N PHE A 91 -26.39 -7.67 27.74
CA PHE A 91 -27.65 -7.94 27.04
C PHE A 91 -27.60 -7.62 25.55
N ILE A 92 -26.84 -6.63 25.11
CA ILE A 92 -26.60 -6.37 23.68
C ILE A 92 -25.84 -7.55 23.02
N MET A 93 -24.80 -8.08 23.67
CA MET A 93 -24.09 -9.25 23.16
C MET A 93 -24.94 -10.53 23.18
N SER A 94 -25.81 -10.70 24.17
CA SER A 94 -26.79 -11.80 24.19
C SER A 94 -27.81 -11.66 23.05
N TYR A 95 -28.32 -10.47 22.80
CA TYR A 95 -29.19 -10.17 21.66
C TYR A 95 -28.52 -10.50 20.32
N ALA A 96 -27.24 -10.11 20.15
CA ALA A 96 -26.46 -10.42 18.95
C ALA A 96 -26.32 -11.94 18.71
N LYS A 97 -26.12 -12.72 19.76
CA LYS A 97 -25.99 -14.19 19.66
C LYS A 97 -27.30 -14.89 19.28
N ASN A 98 -28.42 -14.38 19.76
CA ASN A 98 -29.75 -14.98 19.51
C ASN A 98 -30.29 -14.64 18.12
N THR A 99 -29.75 -13.65 17.44
CA THR A 99 -30.15 -13.30 16.07
C THR A 99 -29.26 -14.06 15.09
N SER A 100 -29.73 -15.21 14.62
CA SER A 100 -28.99 -16.26 13.89
C SER A 100 -28.21 -15.77 12.64
N ASN A 101 -28.61 -14.66 12.02
CA ASN A 101 -27.90 -14.10 10.85
C ASN A 101 -26.63 -13.30 11.19
N ASN A 102 -26.47 -12.85 12.42
CA ASN A 102 -25.31 -12.00 12.79
C ASN A 102 -24.01 -12.78 12.98
N LEU A 103 -24.07 -14.08 13.30
CA LEU A 103 -22.87 -14.91 13.45
C LEU A 103 -22.13 -15.16 12.14
N SER A 104 -22.84 -15.22 11.01
CA SER A 104 -22.24 -15.35 9.69
C SER A 104 -21.51 -14.06 9.27
N LEU A 105 -22.04 -12.91 9.61
CA LEU A 105 -21.44 -11.60 9.35
C LEU A 105 -20.18 -11.37 10.19
N LEU A 106 -20.17 -11.82 11.45
CA LEU A 106 -19.00 -11.71 12.32
C LEU A 106 -17.77 -12.44 11.76
N LYS A 107 -17.96 -13.58 11.08
CA LYS A 107 -16.87 -14.37 10.48
C LYS A 107 -16.06 -13.58 9.43
N ASN A 108 -16.62 -12.53 8.87
CA ASN A 108 -15.92 -11.68 7.91
C ASN A 108 -14.94 -10.71 8.57
N TYR A 109 -15.08 -10.43 9.87
CA TYR A 109 -14.32 -9.40 10.58
C TYR A 109 -13.57 -9.92 11.81
N VAL A 110 -13.92 -11.12 12.28
CA VAL A 110 -13.33 -11.77 13.45
C VAL A 110 -13.08 -13.22 13.12
N ASP A 111 -11.93 -13.74 13.50
CA ASP A 111 -11.59 -15.15 13.33
C ASP A 111 -12.41 -16.07 14.25
N THR A 112 -12.31 -17.36 14.04
CA THR A 112 -13.07 -18.38 14.80
C THR A 112 -12.72 -18.41 16.27
N THR A 113 -11.50 -18.02 16.65
CA THR A 113 -11.05 -17.96 18.06
C THR A 113 -11.44 -16.66 18.76
N GLY A 114 -11.81 -15.63 18.01
CA GLY A 114 -12.05 -14.28 18.53
C GLY A 114 -10.78 -13.56 18.95
N GLN A 115 -9.62 -14.00 18.46
CA GLN A 115 -8.32 -13.40 18.75
C GLN A 115 -7.95 -12.32 17.75
N TYR A 116 -8.28 -12.53 16.48
CA TYR A 116 -7.97 -11.63 15.38
C TYR A 116 -9.21 -10.86 14.94
N ALA A 117 -9.03 -9.57 14.70
CA ALA A 117 -10.04 -8.73 14.07
C ALA A 117 -9.44 -7.95 12.90
N ARG A 118 -10.27 -7.61 11.92
CA ARG A 118 -9.87 -6.70 10.85
C ARG A 118 -10.82 -5.51 10.75
N ILE A 119 -10.23 -4.37 10.44
CA ILE A 119 -10.93 -3.17 9.98
C ILE A 119 -10.64 -3.05 8.50
N THR A 120 -11.68 -2.96 7.70
CA THR A 120 -11.57 -2.79 6.25
C THR A 120 -12.08 -1.41 5.86
N THR A 121 -11.29 -0.67 5.12
CA THR A 121 -11.66 0.57 4.44
C THR A 121 -11.18 0.51 2.99
N PHE A 122 -11.70 1.38 2.15
CA PHE A 122 -11.26 1.48 0.75
C PHE A 122 -10.58 2.82 0.54
N ILE A 123 -9.55 2.82 -0.30
CA ILE A 123 -8.82 4.02 -0.64
C ILE A 123 -9.08 4.41 -2.09
N LYS A 124 -9.24 5.71 -2.34
CA LYS A 124 -9.20 6.28 -3.69
C LYS A 124 -7.84 6.06 -4.31
N ASN A 125 -7.77 6.03 -5.63
CA ASN A 125 -6.52 5.94 -6.37
C ASN A 125 -5.65 7.19 -6.10
N SER A 126 -5.02 7.19 -4.96
CA SER A 126 -4.16 8.26 -4.47
C SER A 126 -2.70 7.96 -4.81
N GLY A 127 -1.92 8.99 -5.15
CA GLY A 127 -0.49 8.83 -5.39
C GLY A 127 0.28 8.33 -4.16
N ILE A 128 1.52 7.91 -4.38
CA ILE A 128 2.41 7.33 -3.36
C ILE A 128 2.52 8.23 -2.13
N ASP A 129 2.71 9.54 -2.32
CA ASP A 129 2.90 10.50 -1.23
C ASP A 129 1.71 10.59 -0.28
N LYS A 130 0.49 10.41 -0.78
CA LYS A 130 -0.72 10.44 0.05
C LYS A 130 -0.83 9.19 0.90
N MET A 131 -0.46 8.03 0.35
CA MET A 131 -0.51 6.78 1.08
C MET A 131 0.49 6.75 2.23
N ASP A 132 1.69 7.31 2.04
CA ASP A 132 2.70 7.39 3.10
C ASP A 132 2.21 8.26 4.27
N ARG A 133 1.50 9.37 4.00
CA ARG A 133 0.85 10.19 5.05
C ARG A 133 -0.27 9.44 5.77
N ILE A 134 -1.09 8.70 5.04
CA ILE A 134 -2.15 7.87 5.63
C ILE A 134 -1.54 6.80 6.53
N GLU A 135 -0.50 6.13 6.06
CA GLU A 135 0.23 5.13 6.85
C GLU A 135 0.81 5.72 8.13
N GLU A 136 1.44 6.88 8.04
CA GLU A 136 2.00 7.57 9.21
C GLU A 136 0.91 7.96 10.21
N ALA A 137 -0.19 8.53 9.76
CA ALA A 137 -1.32 8.89 10.61
C ALA A 137 -1.91 7.67 11.32
N LEU A 138 -2.14 6.57 10.58
CA LEU A 138 -2.64 5.31 11.13
C LEU A 138 -1.66 4.71 12.15
N ASN A 139 -0.36 4.66 11.83
CA ASN A 139 0.66 4.13 12.74
C ASN A 139 0.77 4.95 14.04
N ASN A 140 0.64 6.27 13.96
CA ASN A 140 0.66 7.13 15.15
C ASN A 140 -0.54 6.86 16.05
N GLU A 141 -1.76 6.72 15.50
CA GLU A 141 -2.94 6.38 16.28
C GLU A 141 -2.87 4.95 16.82
N ILE A 142 -2.37 3.99 16.04
CA ILE A 142 -2.14 2.62 16.50
C ILE A 142 -1.23 2.62 17.73
N LYS A 143 -0.09 3.31 17.68
CA LYS A 143 0.85 3.40 18.83
C LYS A 143 0.22 4.06 20.06
N LYS A 144 -0.66 5.03 19.85
CA LYS A 144 -1.36 5.73 20.94
C LYS A 144 -2.42 4.84 21.61
N GLN A 145 -3.16 4.06 20.83
CA GLN A 145 -4.30 3.28 21.32
C GLN A 145 -3.92 1.88 21.78
N PHE A 146 -2.95 1.24 21.10
CA PHE A 146 -2.61 -0.16 21.31
C PHE A 146 -1.25 -0.30 22.00
N ASP A 147 -1.23 -0.97 23.11
CA ASP A 147 -0.04 -1.33 23.87
C ASP A 147 0.54 -2.70 23.42
N ASP A 148 1.64 -3.16 23.99
CA ASP A 148 2.36 -4.40 23.62
C ASP A 148 1.53 -5.69 23.77
N ARG A 149 0.36 -5.62 24.40
CA ARG A 149 -0.60 -6.74 24.49
C ARG A 149 -1.32 -6.99 23.18
N TYR A 150 -1.20 -6.07 22.25
CA TYR A 150 -1.77 -6.17 20.91
C TYR A 150 -0.66 -6.17 19.88
N GLU A 151 -0.93 -6.80 18.75
CA GLU A 151 -0.12 -6.68 17.56
C GLU A 151 -1.04 -6.16 16.44
N VAL A 152 -0.72 -4.99 15.91
CA VAL A 152 -1.55 -4.33 14.90
C VAL A 152 -0.71 -4.11 13.65
N SER A 153 -1.22 -4.54 12.51
CA SER A 153 -0.53 -4.38 11.22
C SER A 153 -1.47 -3.84 10.15
N ILE A 154 -0.93 -2.93 9.34
CA ILE A 154 -1.61 -2.40 8.16
C ILE A 154 -1.31 -3.34 7.00
N THR A 155 -2.33 -3.69 6.22
CA THR A 155 -2.27 -4.63 5.09
C THR A 155 -3.34 -4.29 4.04
N GLY A 156 -3.64 -5.21 3.16
CA GLY A 156 -4.61 -5.01 2.07
C GLY A 156 -3.96 -4.68 0.74
N LYS A 157 -4.72 -4.83 -0.35
CA LYS A 157 -4.17 -4.67 -1.71
C LYS A 157 -3.57 -3.28 -1.95
N ALA A 158 -4.18 -2.23 -1.41
CA ALA A 158 -3.67 -0.87 -1.53
C ALA A 158 -2.27 -0.73 -0.92
N TYR A 159 -2.12 -1.19 0.31
CA TYR A 159 -0.87 -1.14 1.06
C TYR A 159 0.24 -1.99 0.42
N LEU A 160 -0.09 -3.24 0.07
CA LEU A 160 0.86 -4.17 -0.54
C LEU A 160 1.34 -3.67 -1.92
N PHE A 161 0.42 -3.12 -2.73
CA PHE A 161 0.77 -2.54 -4.02
C PHE A 161 1.73 -1.36 -3.86
N GLN A 162 1.45 -0.47 -2.92
CA GLN A 162 2.31 0.67 -2.61
C GLN A 162 3.71 0.23 -2.14
N LYS A 163 3.77 -0.61 -1.10
CA LYS A 163 5.04 -1.11 -0.56
C LYS A 163 5.85 -1.86 -1.61
N GLY A 164 5.17 -2.70 -2.41
CA GLY A 164 5.78 -3.40 -3.54
C GLY A 164 6.35 -2.43 -4.58
N THR A 165 5.61 -1.40 -4.96
CA THR A 165 6.08 -0.39 -5.91
C THR A 165 7.29 0.38 -5.36
N ASN A 166 7.24 0.83 -4.11
CA ASN A 166 8.36 1.51 -3.45
C ASN A 166 9.61 0.62 -3.37
N PHE A 167 9.43 -0.65 -3.04
CA PHE A 167 10.51 -1.63 -3.02
C PHE A 167 11.16 -1.81 -4.40
N LEU A 168 10.33 -1.93 -5.44
CA LEU A 168 10.82 -2.07 -6.82
C LEU A 168 11.57 -0.82 -7.29
N ILE A 169 11.06 0.40 -6.99
CA ILE A 169 11.73 1.66 -7.33
C ILE A 169 13.09 1.75 -6.64
N LYS A 170 13.14 1.46 -5.33
CA LYS A 170 14.39 1.48 -4.56
C LYS A 170 15.41 0.49 -5.11
N ASN A 171 14.99 -0.72 -5.44
CA ASN A 171 15.87 -1.74 -6.01
C ASN A 171 16.32 -1.39 -7.43
N LEU A 172 15.46 -0.76 -8.26
CA LEU A 172 15.88 -0.25 -9.56
C LEU A 172 17.01 0.77 -9.42
N ILE A 173 16.84 1.77 -8.55
CA ILE A 173 17.86 2.80 -8.32
C ILE A 173 19.16 2.16 -7.83
N LEU A 174 19.07 1.23 -6.88
CA LEU A 174 20.25 0.54 -6.34
C LEU A 174 20.96 -0.30 -7.41
N SER A 175 20.22 -1.10 -8.19
CA SER A 175 20.79 -1.95 -9.25
C SER A 175 21.37 -1.12 -10.39
N LEU A 176 20.71 -0.03 -10.78
CA LEU A 176 21.19 0.89 -11.79
C LEU A 176 22.51 1.55 -11.35
N THR A 177 22.56 2.02 -10.11
CA THR A 177 23.79 2.61 -9.53
C THR A 177 24.93 1.60 -9.50
N LEU A 178 24.67 0.37 -9.05
CA LEU A 178 25.65 -0.70 -9.03
C LEU A 178 26.15 -1.04 -10.46
N ALA A 179 25.26 -1.13 -11.42
CA ALA A 179 25.60 -1.38 -12.81
C ALA A 179 26.49 -0.26 -13.39
N ILE A 180 26.15 1.01 -13.13
CA ILE A 180 26.96 2.17 -13.53
C ILE A 180 28.38 2.07 -12.97
N ILE A 181 28.52 1.73 -11.68
CA ILE A 181 29.82 1.56 -11.04
C ILE A 181 30.62 0.44 -11.69
N LEU A 182 30.01 -0.74 -11.90
CA LEU A 182 30.67 -1.89 -12.51
C LEU A 182 31.11 -1.59 -13.95
N ILE A 183 30.25 -0.96 -14.76
CA ILE A 183 30.57 -0.57 -16.14
C ILE A 183 31.71 0.45 -16.13
N SER A 184 31.67 1.44 -15.24
CA SER A 184 32.72 2.45 -15.10
C SER A 184 34.07 1.83 -14.74
N LEU A 185 34.09 0.86 -13.82
CA LEU A 185 35.30 0.12 -13.44
C LEU A 185 35.83 -0.71 -14.60
N PHE A 186 34.95 -1.42 -15.32
CA PHE A 186 35.33 -2.21 -16.48
C PHE A 186 35.94 -1.33 -17.59
N MET A 187 35.29 -0.19 -17.89
CA MET A 187 35.78 0.77 -18.88
C MET A 187 37.10 1.43 -18.45
N ALA A 188 37.25 1.78 -17.16
CA ALA A 188 38.49 2.30 -16.62
C ALA A 188 39.63 1.30 -16.77
N TYR A 189 39.39 0.03 -16.46
CA TYR A 189 40.39 -1.04 -16.63
C TYR A 189 40.75 -1.25 -18.10
N MET A 190 39.79 -1.28 -19.00
CA MET A 190 39.99 -1.57 -20.39
C MET A 190 40.66 -0.43 -21.18
N PHE A 191 40.21 0.80 -20.95
CA PHE A 191 40.68 1.97 -21.74
C PHE A 191 41.68 2.86 -20.99
N ARG A 192 41.79 2.73 -19.67
CA ARG A 192 42.67 3.58 -18.81
C ARG A 192 42.45 5.08 -19.05
N SER A 193 41.25 5.49 -19.41
CA SER A 193 40.91 6.86 -19.76
C SER A 193 39.55 7.23 -19.19
N PHE A 194 39.46 8.31 -18.41
CA PHE A 194 38.23 8.84 -17.85
C PHE A 194 37.24 9.31 -18.95
N ARG A 195 37.77 9.82 -20.07
CA ARG A 195 36.94 10.24 -21.20
C ARG A 195 36.11 9.09 -21.77
N MET A 196 36.67 7.90 -21.83
CA MET A 196 35.97 6.72 -22.35
C MET A 196 34.85 6.25 -21.42
N ILE A 197 34.99 6.46 -20.10
CA ILE A 197 33.90 6.18 -19.13
C ILE A 197 32.71 7.09 -19.45
N VAL A 198 32.95 8.40 -19.63
CA VAL A 198 31.87 9.34 -19.95
C VAL A 198 31.23 9.01 -21.30
N ILE A 199 32.04 8.70 -22.34
CA ILE A 199 31.55 8.33 -23.67
C ILE A 199 30.69 7.06 -23.62
N SER A 200 31.00 6.10 -22.74
CA SER A 200 30.23 4.88 -22.60
C SER A 200 28.93 5.05 -21.79
N LEU A 201 28.92 5.95 -20.80
CA LEU A 201 27.76 6.12 -19.90
C LEU A 201 26.69 7.06 -20.47
N VAL A 202 27.09 8.15 -21.14
CA VAL A 202 26.15 9.18 -21.61
C VAL A 202 25.11 8.61 -22.58
N PRO A 203 25.45 7.82 -23.61
CA PRO A 203 24.46 7.25 -24.52
C PRO A 203 23.45 6.32 -23.84
N ASN A 204 23.83 5.67 -22.74
CA ASN A 204 23.00 4.73 -22.01
C ASN A 204 22.06 5.42 -21.03
N LEU A 205 22.53 6.47 -20.36
CA LEU A 205 21.78 7.18 -19.34
C LEU A 205 20.85 8.26 -19.91
N LEU A 206 21.28 8.95 -20.97
CA LEU A 206 20.54 10.08 -21.54
C LEU A 206 19.11 9.71 -21.99
N PRO A 207 18.87 8.62 -22.74
CA PRO A 207 17.52 8.23 -23.14
C PRO A 207 16.63 7.90 -21.95
N LEU A 208 17.17 7.26 -20.90
CA LEU A 208 16.43 6.94 -19.69
C LEU A 208 16.03 8.20 -18.92
N LEU A 209 16.96 9.14 -18.77
CA LEU A 209 16.70 10.41 -18.10
C LEU A 209 15.67 11.26 -18.88
N ILE A 210 15.77 11.32 -20.20
CA ILE A 210 14.79 12.02 -21.03
C ILE A 210 13.41 11.37 -20.89
N THR A 211 13.32 10.03 -20.97
CA THR A 211 12.06 9.32 -20.82
C THR A 211 11.44 9.54 -19.45
N ALA A 212 12.25 9.43 -18.38
CA ALA A 212 11.79 9.70 -17.01
C ALA A 212 11.34 11.15 -16.85
N GLY A 213 12.07 12.11 -17.42
CA GLY A 213 11.73 13.53 -17.42
C GLY A 213 10.40 13.83 -18.12
N VAL A 214 10.19 13.26 -19.30
CA VAL A 214 8.93 13.39 -20.06
C VAL A 214 7.76 12.77 -19.27
N MET A 215 7.95 11.59 -18.69
CA MET A 215 6.93 10.97 -17.84
C MET A 215 6.56 11.87 -16.64
N GLY A 216 7.58 12.43 -15.96
CA GLY A 216 7.37 13.35 -14.85
C GLY A 216 6.62 14.61 -15.28
N PHE A 217 7.01 15.20 -16.41
CA PHE A 217 6.36 16.39 -16.97
C PHE A 217 4.89 16.14 -17.36
N LEU A 218 4.59 14.96 -17.91
CA LEU A 218 3.23 14.55 -18.28
C LEU A 218 2.40 14.02 -17.09
N GLY A 219 2.96 13.99 -15.88
CA GLY A 219 2.29 13.44 -14.69
C GLY A 219 2.03 11.93 -14.76
N VAL A 220 2.83 11.19 -15.53
CA VAL A 220 2.72 9.74 -15.65
C VAL A 220 3.42 9.08 -14.46
N SER A 221 2.65 8.42 -13.60
CA SER A 221 3.20 7.72 -12.43
C SER A 221 4.07 6.53 -12.84
N ILE A 222 5.18 6.35 -12.12
CA ILE A 222 6.01 5.15 -12.25
C ILE A 222 5.24 3.94 -11.70
N LYS A 223 5.06 2.93 -12.54
CA LYS A 223 4.40 1.66 -12.22
C LYS A 223 5.41 0.51 -12.27
N PRO A 224 5.13 -0.64 -11.65
CA PRO A 224 6.01 -1.82 -11.74
C PRO A 224 6.38 -2.20 -13.20
N SER A 225 5.44 -2.09 -14.12
CA SER A 225 5.69 -2.33 -15.55
C SER A 225 6.71 -1.34 -16.16
N THR A 226 6.63 -0.07 -15.78
CA THR A 226 7.58 0.96 -16.22
C THR A 226 8.99 0.65 -15.71
N ILE A 227 9.11 0.20 -14.45
CA ILE A 227 10.40 -0.19 -13.85
C ILE A 227 11.04 -1.33 -14.63
N LEU A 228 10.26 -2.34 -15.00
CA LEU A 228 10.75 -3.45 -15.83
C LEU A 228 11.26 -2.97 -17.21
N VAL A 229 10.51 -2.09 -17.87
CA VAL A 229 10.93 -1.52 -19.18
C VAL A 229 12.23 -0.75 -19.04
N PHE A 230 12.39 0.09 -18.03
CA PHE A 230 13.62 0.83 -17.77
C PHE A 230 14.81 -0.10 -17.52
N SER A 231 14.64 -1.16 -16.73
CA SER A 231 15.69 -2.12 -16.43
C SER A 231 16.16 -2.88 -17.68
N ILE A 232 15.22 -3.33 -18.51
CA ILE A 232 15.52 -4.04 -19.74
C ILE A 232 16.20 -3.12 -20.76
N ALA A 233 15.65 -1.91 -20.97
CA ALA A 233 16.21 -0.93 -21.91
C ALA A 233 17.64 -0.53 -21.54
N PHE A 234 17.91 -0.32 -20.23
CA PHE A 234 19.26 -0.04 -19.75
C PHE A 234 20.21 -1.21 -20.03
N GLY A 235 19.80 -2.44 -19.70
CA GLY A 235 20.64 -3.63 -19.91
C GLY A 235 21.03 -3.82 -21.38
N ILE A 236 20.09 -3.69 -22.31
CA ILE A 236 20.35 -3.80 -23.76
C ILE A 236 21.28 -2.67 -24.24
N SER A 237 21.00 -1.43 -23.84
CA SER A 237 21.81 -0.27 -24.25
C SER A 237 23.27 -0.38 -23.79
N VAL A 238 23.47 -0.87 -22.56
CA VAL A 238 24.83 -1.10 -22.01
C VAL A 238 25.56 -2.18 -22.80
N ASP A 239 24.91 -3.29 -23.10
CA ASP A 239 25.49 -4.41 -23.87
C ASP A 239 25.98 -3.93 -25.25
N ASP A 240 25.12 -3.24 -26.00
CA ASP A 240 25.45 -2.67 -27.29
C ASP A 240 26.65 -1.71 -27.23
N THR A 241 26.68 -0.86 -26.19
CA THR A 241 27.77 0.10 -25.99
C THR A 241 29.10 -0.61 -25.71
N ILE A 242 29.09 -1.64 -24.87
CA ILE A 242 30.30 -2.42 -24.56
C ILE A 242 30.81 -3.09 -25.82
N HIS A 243 29.97 -3.77 -26.59
CA HIS A 243 30.35 -4.43 -27.82
C HIS A 243 30.93 -3.46 -28.86
N PHE A 244 30.27 -2.30 -29.03
CA PHE A 244 30.75 -1.25 -29.92
C PHE A 244 32.14 -0.74 -29.52
N LEU A 245 32.35 -0.40 -28.25
CA LEU A 245 33.63 0.16 -27.78
C LEU A 245 34.75 -0.86 -27.77
N VAL A 246 34.47 -2.14 -27.51
CA VAL A 246 35.46 -3.23 -27.65
C VAL A 246 35.91 -3.35 -29.09
N LYS A 247 34.97 -3.38 -30.04
CA LYS A 247 35.27 -3.45 -31.48
C LYS A 247 36.09 -2.23 -31.95
N TYR A 248 35.65 -1.02 -31.53
CA TYR A 248 36.38 0.21 -31.84
C TYR A 248 37.84 0.16 -31.37
N ARG A 249 38.07 -0.34 -30.16
CA ARG A 249 39.45 -0.50 -29.65
C ARG A 249 40.26 -1.51 -30.45
N GLN A 250 39.66 -2.63 -30.83
CA GLN A 250 40.36 -3.64 -31.67
C GLN A 250 40.83 -3.05 -33.00
N GLU A 251 39.98 -2.28 -33.66
CA GLU A 251 40.30 -1.62 -34.92
C GLU A 251 41.40 -0.56 -34.76
N LEU A 252 41.39 0.20 -33.66
CA LEU A 252 42.44 1.19 -33.35
C LEU A 252 43.83 0.56 -33.09
N ILE A 253 43.90 -0.67 -32.62
CA ILE A 253 45.14 -1.37 -32.36
C ILE A 253 45.66 -2.08 -33.64
N ALA A 254 44.73 -2.47 -34.53
CA ALA A 254 45.03 -3.17 -35.75
C ALA A 254 45.52 -2.26 -36.90
N ASN A 255 45.21 -0.95 -36.82
CA ASN A 255 45.67 0.09 -37.75
C ASN A 255 46.74 0.95 -37.11
#